data_67b1917f199acf6fbd3f19104ded5055
#
_entry.id   67b1917f199acf6fbd3f19104ded5055
#
_cell.length_a   1.000
_cell.length_b   1.000
_cell.length_c   1.000
_cell.angle_alpha   90.00
_cell.angle_beta   90.00
_cell.angle_gamma   90.00
#
_symmetry.space_group_name_H-M   'P 1'
#
loop_
_entity.id
_entity.type
_entity.pdbx_description
1 polymer ?
#
loop_
_entity_poly.entity_id
_entity_poly.type
_entity_poly.pdbx_seq_one_letter_code
_entity_poly.pdbx_strand_id
1 'polypeptide(L)'
;MKRIILGLLFDGESFYLSRNFRLQRLGNLEWLRSNFRIFDLTSFVDEVAVFHVSRKLDTEQFAGALKDLTQNLFVPLSVGGGVRSVADADTLFRAGADRVMFSGTLWTNPGLVRDVTEKYGKQAVLGVLNYSFQGLEGPAVRYRRDGAVVGENMASLPLAEMAATVGELVVQSIERDGTGQGFPTDQLGLFSELSDLPWVAAGGFGAPHHVAEALGNGEVRAVLTSNLLAFVGTGLELARTAASDLGVGLARWDQFSA
;
A
#
# COMPACT_ATOMS: atom_id res chain seq x y z
N MET A 1 -1.70 17.05 -4.67
CA MET A 1 -1.92 16.95 -3.23
C MET A 1 -1.24 15.69 -2.73
N LYS A 2 -0.52 15.73 -1.60
CA LYS A 2 0.16 14.56 -1.03
C LYS A 2 -0.74 13.88 0.01
N ARG A 3 -0.54 12.56 0.25
CA ARG A 3 -1.46 11.73 1.05
C ARG A 3 -0.69 10.87 2.05
N ILE A 4 -1.35 10.55 3.16
CA ILE A 4 -0.91 9.55 4.14
C ILE A 4 -1.89 8.38 4.06
N ILE A 5 -1.38 7.19 3.79
CA ILE A 5 -2.15 5.96 3.60
C ILE A 5 -1.88 5.03 4.77
N LEU A 6 -2.94 4.56 5.43
CA LEU A 6 -2.84 3.50 6.43
C LEU A 6 -2.90 2.14 5.75
N GLY A 7 -1.84 1.35 5.86
CA GLY A 7 -1.77 -0.02 5.39
C GLY A 7 -2.22 -1.02 6.46
N LEU A 8 -3.10 -1.93 6.11
CA LEU A 8 -3.55 -3.04 6.95
C LEU A 8 -3.23 -4.36 6.27
N LEU A 9 -2.53 -5.24 6.98
CA LEU A 9 -2.27 -6.61 6.53
C LEU A 9 -3.32 -7.51 7.17
N PHE A 10 -4.15 -8.16 6.35
CA PHE A 10 -5.34 -8.88 6.79
C PHE A 10 -5.49 -10.19 6.03
N ASP A 11 -5.88 -11.28 6.68
CA ASP A 11 -6.08 -12.59 6.03
C ASP A 11 -7.55 -13.00 5.87
N GLY A 12 -8.48 -12.11 6.24
CA GLY A 12 -9.92 -12.37 6.27
C GLY A 12 -10.45 -12.64 7.69
N GLU A 13 -9.56 -12.94 8.66
CA GLU A 13 -9.89 -13.18 10.07
C GLU A 13 -9.05 -12.33 11.02
N SER A 14 -7.78 -12.18 10.73
CA SER A 14 -6.80 -11.54 11.61
C SER A 14 -5.96 -10.51 10.90
N PHE A 15 -5.53 -9.51 11.66
CA PHE A 15 -4.59 -8.48 11.26
C PHE A 15 -3.17 -8.88 11.65
N TYR A 16 -2.21 -8.38 10.85
CA TYR A 16 -0.80 -8.69 10.99
C TYR A 16 0.06 -7.43 10.97
N LEU A 17 1.21 -7.49 11.63
CA LEU A 17 2.35 -6.64 11.35
C LEU A 17 3.33 -7.38 10.46
N SER A 18 4.10 -6.64 9.69
CA SER A 18 5.22 -7.17 8.91
C SER A 18 6.55 -6.59 9.39
N ARG A 19 7.57 -7.43 9.39
CA ARG A 19 8.96 -7.00 9.52
C ARG A 19 9.82 -7.82 8.56
N ASN A 20 10.41 -7.15 7.58
CA ASN A 20 11.15 -7.81 6.50
C ASN A 20 10.32 -8.93 5.84
N PHE A 21 9.03 -8.65 5.60
CA PHE A 21 8.05 -9.59 5.04
C PHE A 21 7.76 -10.84 5.87
N ARG A 22 8.11 -10.82 7.16
CA ARG A 22 7.71 -11.83 8.15
C ARG A 22 6.50 -11.31 8.91
N LEU A 23 5.42 -12.07 8.87
CA LEU A 23 4.14 -11.69 9.46
C LEU A 23 4.06 -12.07 10.94
N GLN A 24 3.62 -11.15 11.77
CA GLN A 24 3.27 -11.36 13.17
C GLN A 24 1.77 -11.10 13.35
N ARG A 25 1.03 -12.11 13.79
CA ARG A 25 -0.40 -11.97 14.06
C ARG A 25 -0.63 -11.03 15.23
N LEU A 26 -1.58 -10.10 15.07
CA LEU A 26 -2.03 -9.16 16.11
C LEU A 26 -3.33 -9.65 16.76
N GLY A 27 -4.40 -9.72 16.00
CA GLY A 27 -5.73 -10.06 16.47
C GLY A 27 -6.77 -9.91 15.36
N ASN A 28 -8.03 -10.10 15.72
CA ASN A 28 -9.17 -9.94 14.81
C ASN A 28 -9.67 -8.49 14.75
N LEU A 29 -10.78 -8.25 14.06
CA LEU A 29 -11.37 -6.93 13.90
C LEU A 29 -11.83 -6.33 15.25
N GLU A 30 -12.34 -7.14 16.16
CA GLU A 30 -12.75 -6.68 17.49
C GLU A 30 -11.53 -6.22 18.30
N TRP A 31 -10.43 -6.98 18.23
CA TRP A 31 -9.17 -6.60 18.85
C TRP A 31 -8.62 -5.28 18.26
N LEU A 32 -8.70 -5.13 16.92
CA LEU A 32 -8.28 -3.90 16.25
C LEU A 32 -9.10 -2.69 16.70
N ARG A 33 -10.43 -2.84 16.78
CA ARG A 33 -11.33 -1.78 17.27
C ARG A 33 -11.04 -1.38 18.71
N SER A 34 -10.79 -2.36 19.57
CA SER A 34 -10.58 -2.14 21.01
C SER A 34 -9.21 -1.52 21.34
N ASN A 35 -8.18 -1.87 20.55
CA ASN A 35 -6.80 -1.51 20.86
C ASN A 35 -6.26 -0.35 20.02
N PHE A 36 -6.82 -0.08 18.83
CA PHE A 36 -6.26 0.89 17.91
C PHE A 36 -7.18 2.05 17.55
N ARG A 37 -8.40 2.08 18.07
CA ARG A 37 -9.35 3.16 17.76
C ARG A 37 -9.33 3.50 16.26
N ILE A 38 -9.32 2.47 15.40
CA ILE A 38 -9.06 2.58 13.96
C ILE A 38 -9.96 3.62 13.26
N PHE A 39 -11.16 3.81 13.78
CA PHE A 39 -12.09 4.80 13.23
C PHE A 39 -11.68 6.24 13.57
N ASP A 40 -11.00 6.47 14.70
CA ASP A 40 -10.44 7.78 15.02
C ASP A 40 -9.21 8.05 14.14
N LEU A 41 -8.45 7.00 13.78
CA LEU A 41 -7.28 7.12 12.89
C LEU A 41 -7.64 7.60 11.49
N THR A 42 -8.87 7.34 11.02
CA THR A 42 -9.32 7.81 9.70
C THR A 42 -9.38 9.34 9.61
N SER A 43 -9.44 10.04 10.74
CA SER A 43 -9.32 11.51 10.78
C SER A 43 -7.92 12.02 10.44
N PHE A 44 -6.90 11.15 10.45
CA PHE A 44 -5.49 11.52 10.25
C PHE A 44 -4.88 10.87 8.99
N VAL A 45 -5.64 10.06 8.27
CA VAL A 45 -5.21 9.44 7.01
C VAL A 45 -6.10 9.87 5.86
N ASP A 46 -5.54 9.87 4.68
CA ASP A 46 -6.25 10.26 3.46
C ASP A 46 -6.80 9.05 2.71
N GLU A 47 -6.35 7.83 3.09
CA GLU A 47 -6.73 6.59 2.43
C GLU A 47 -6.37 5.38 3.32
N VAL A 48 -7.08 4.27 3.15
CA VAL A 48 -6.75 2.98 3.74
C VAL A 48 -6.40 1.99 2.61
N ALA A 49 -5.32 1.22 2.80
CA ALA A 49 -4.92 0.14 1.91
C ALA A 49 -4.98 -1.19 2.67
N VAL A 50 -5.74 -2.16 2.18
CA VAL A 50 -5.84 -3.49 2.78
C VAL A 50 -5.15 -4.52 1.89
N PHE A 51 -4.14 -5.18 2.43
CA PHE A 51 -3.40 -6.24 1.76
C PHE A 51 -3.84 -7.60 2.29
N HIS A 52 -4.43 -8.42 1.43
CA HIS A 52 -4.73 -9.81 1.77
C HIS A 52 -3.44 -10.63 1.81
N VAL A 53 -3.13 -11.17 2.98
CA VAL A 53 -1.84 -11.85 3.22
C VAL A 53 -1.95 -13.37 3.37
N SER A 54 -3.15 -13.95 3.28
CA SER A 54 -3.33 -15.40 3.31
C SER A 54 -2.81 -16.07 2.05
N ARG A 55 -2.28 -17.29 2.21
CA ARG A 55 -1.95 -18.18 1.08
C ARG A 55 -3.18 -18.90 0.52
N LYS A 56 -4.19 -19.10 1.36
CA LYS A 56 -5.49 -19.67 0.98
C LYS A 56 -6.39 -18.50 0.66
N LEU A 57 -6.51 -18.19 -0.62
CA LEU A 57 -7.37 -17.11 -1.07
C LEU A 57 -8.77 -17.64 -1.29
N ASP A 58 -9.69 -17.09 -0.52
CA ASP A 58 -11.12 -17.09 -0.83
C ASP A 58 -11.52 -15.62 -0.97
N THR A 59 -11.68 -15.16 -2.22
CA THR A 59 -11.99 -13.76 -2.53
C THR A 59 -13.35 -13.36 -1.99
N GLU A 60 -14.33 -14.25 -1.98
CA GLU A 60 -15.69 -13.98 -1.47
C GLU A 60 -15.66 -13.83 0.06
N GLN A 61 -14.98 -14.74 0.77
CA GLN A 61 -14.80 -14.64 2.22
C GLN A 61 -14.08 -13.34 2.59
N PHE A 62 -13.01 -13.02 1.88
CA PHE A 62 -12.25 -11.80 2.11
C PHE A 62 -13.09 -10.54 1.83
N ALA A 63 -13.87 -10.52 0.75
CA ALA A 63 -14.78 -9.43 0.42
C ALA A 63 -15.88 -9.24 1.48
N GLY A 64 -16.38 -10.34 2.08
CA GLY A 64 -17.31 -10.29 3.22
C GLY A 64 -16.68 -9.58 4.42
N ALA A 65 -15.47 -9.98 4.80
CA ALA A 65 -14.74 -9.37 5.92
C ALA A 65 -14.34 -7.91 5.64
N LEU A 66 -14.05 -7.54 4.39
CA LEU A 66 -13.84 -6.15 3.99
C LEU A 66 -15.06 -5.28 4.24
N LYS A 67 -16.25 -5.75 3.92
CA LYS A 67 -17.50 -5.00 4.18
C LYS A 67 -17.65 -4.66 5.66
N ASP A 68 -17.35 -5.60 6.56
CA ASP A 68 -17.39 -5.36 8.00
C ASP A 68 -16.34 -4.35 8.46
N LEU A 69 -15.16 -4.39 7.86
CA LEU A 69 -14.10 -3.42 8.13
C LEU A 69 -14.48 -2.01 7.65
N THR A 70 -15.12 -1.92 6.48
CA THR A 70 -15.36 -0.64 5.78
C THR A 70 -16.65 0.07 6.17
N GLN A 71 -17.56 -0.58 6.91
CA GLN A 71 -18.85 0.00 7.32
C GLN A 71 -18.76 1.40 7.93
N ASN A 72 -17.62 1.75 8.54
CA ASN A 72 -17.39 3.05 9.19
C ASN A 72 -16.11 3.74 8.67
N LEU A 73 -15.63 3.36 7.49
CA LEU A 73 -14.52 4.03 6.82
C LEU A 73 -15.08 5.04 5.81
N PHE A 74 -14.75 6.31 6.00
CA PHE A 74 -15.19 7.42 5.13
C PHE A 74 -14.05 7.95 4.26
N VAL A 75 -12.99 7.16 4.09
CA VAL A 75 -11.84 7.47 3.25
C VAL A 75 -11.70 6.42 2.14
N PRO A 76 -11.11 6.77 0.99
CA PRO A 76 -10.88 5.82 -0.10
C PRO A 76 -10.18 4.54 0.35
N LEU A 77 -10.60 3.41 -0.23
CA LEU A 77 -10.09 2.08 0.07
C LEU A 77 -9.38 1.48 -1.13
N SER A 78 -8.09 1.16 -0.96
CA SER A 78 -7.32 0.35 -1.90
C SER A 78 -7.20 -1.07 -1.37
N VAL A 79 -7.43 -2.09 -2.21
CA VAL A 79 -7.42 -3.50 -1.80
C VAL A 79 -6.51 -4.31 -2.72
N GLY A 80 -5.66 -5.15 -2.14
CA GLY A 80 -4.75 -6.00 -2.90
C GLY A 80 -4.44 -7.33 -2.24
N GLY A 81 -3.78 -8.19 -3.01
CA GLY A 81 -3.41 -9.55 -2.59
C GLY A 81 -4.34 -10.60 -3.18
N GLY A 82 -3.77 -11.42 -4.05
CA GLY A 82 -4.39 -12.61 -4.59
C GLY A 82 -5.45 -12.45 -5.67
N VAL A 83 -5.60 -11.30 -6.29
CA VAL A 83 -6.47 -11.11 -7.46
C VAL A 83 -5.93 -11.93 -8.64
N ARG A 84 -6.69 -12.93 -9.10
CA ARG A 84 -6.28 -13.90 -10.12
C ARG A 84 -7.16 -13.87 -11.36
N SER A 85 -8.29 -13.15 -11.30
CA SER A 85 -9.24 -13.01 -12.39
C SER A 85 -9.91 -11.63 -12.34
N VAL A 86 -10.53 -11.23 -13.45
CA VAL A 86 -11.40 -10.04 -13.49
C VAL A 86 -12.56 -10.19 -12.53
N ALA A 87 -13.09 -11.41 -12.34
CA ALA A 87 -14.16 -11.68 -11.39
C ALA A 87 -13.74 -11.42 -9.94
N ASP A 88 -12.49 -11.74 -9.56
CA ASP A 88 -11.97 -11.37 -8.23
C ASP A 88 -11.95 -9.85 -8.05
N ALA A 89 -11.46 -9.12 -9.05
CA ALA A 89 -11.48 -7.66 -9.02
C ALA A 89 -12.91 -7.12 -8.90
N ASP A 90 -13.86 -7.66 -9.68
CA ASP A 90 -15.28 -7.30 -9.61
C ASP A 90 -15.85 -7.50 -8.19
N THR A 91 -15.49 -8.61 -7.55
CA THR A 91 -15.92 -8.93 -6.18
C THR A 91 -15.37 -7.90 -5.17
N LEU A 92 -14.12 -7.51 -5.29
CA LEU A 92 -13.51 -6.50 -4.42
C LEU A 92 -14.12 -5.11 -4.63
N PHE A 93 -14.36 -4.68 -5.87
CA PHE A 93 -15.03 -3.42 -6.16
C PHE A 93 -16.46 -3.40 -5.60
N ARG A 94 -17.22 -4.50 -5.75
CA ARG A 94 -18.56 -4.64 -5.14
C ARG A 94 -18.53 -4.66 -3.61
N ALA A 95 -17.40 -5.05 -3.01
CA ALA A 95 -17.21 -5.01 -1.56
C ALA A 95 -16.84 -3.63 -1.02
N GLY A 96 -16.68 -2.62 -1.90
CA GLY A 96 -16.41 -1.22 -1.53
C GLY A 96 -14.97 -0.77 -1.77
N ALA A 97 -14.14 -1.54 -2.48
CA ALA A 97 -12.85 -1.05 -2.90
C ALA A 97 -13.00 0.07 -3.96
N ASP A 98 -12.28 1.16 -3.80
CA ASP A 98 -12.13 2.20 -4.82
C ASP A 98 -11.04 1.85 -5.82
N ARG A 99 -10.03 1.09 -5.36
CA ARG A 99 -8.87 0.69 -6.17
C ARG A 99 -8.43 -0.73 -5.85
N VAL A 100 -7.88 -1.42 -6.85
CA VAL A 100 -7.28 -2.75 -6.71
C VAL A 100 -5.77 -2.66 -6.90
N MET A 101 -5.01 -3.40 -6.08
CA MET A 101 -3.56 -3.42 -6.10
C MET A 101 -3.04 -4.75 -6.64
N PHE A 102 -2.12 -4.69 -7.60
CA PHE A 102 -1.43 -5.85 -8.17
C PHE A 102 0.06 -5.79 -7.83
N SER A 103 0.63 -6.92 -7.40
CA SER A 103 2.08 -7.08 -7.19
C SER A 103 2.64 -8.13 -8.15
N GLY A 104 2.75 -9.38 -7.75
CA GLY A 104 3.28 -10.44 -8.60
C GLY A 104 2.57 -10.59 -9.94
N THR A 105 1.27 -10.33 -9.99
CA THR A 105 0.45 -10.39 -11.21
C THR A 105 0.92 -9.42 -12.30
N LEU A 106 1.54 -8.29 -11.92
CA LEU A 106 2.15 -7.35 -12.87
C LEU A 106 3.15 -8.05 -13.81
N TRP A 107 3.82 -9.08 -13.31
CA TRP A 107 4.90 -9.80 -13.98
C TRP A 107 4.48 -11.19 -14.49
N THR A 108 3.58 -11.86 -13.75
CA THR A 108 3.17 -13.24 -14.06
C THR A 108 1.95 -13.30 -14.98
N ASN A 109 1.10 -12.27 -14.98
CA ASN A 109 -0.09 -12.19 -15.82
C ASN A 109 -0.46 -10.71 -16.12
N PRO A 110 0.36 -9.98 -16.88
CA PRO A 110 0.09 -8.57 -17.22
C PRO A 110 -1.21 -8.38 -18.04
N GLY A 111 -1.67 -9.43 -18.74
CA GLY A 111 -2.95 -9.43 -19.44
C GLY A 111 -4.13 -9.19 -18.51
N LEU A 112 -4.16 -9.87 -17.36
CA LEU A 112 -5.19 -9.65 -16.35
C LEU A 112 -5.21 -8.20 -15.84
N VAL A 113 -4.03 -7.62 -15.59
CA VAL A 113 -3.94 -6.23 -15.13
C VAL A 113 -4.53 -5.29 -16.19
N ARG A 114 -4.23 -5.54 -17.47
CA ARG A 114 -4.78 -4.77 -18.59
C ARG A 114 -6.30 -4.90 -18.68
N ASP A 115 -6.83 -6.11 -18.59
CA ASP A 115 -8.29 -6.36 -18.64
C ASP A 115 -9.04 -5.61 -17.52
N VAL A 116 -8.47 -5.60 -16.29
CA VAL A 116 -9.04 -4.85 -15.17
C VAL A 116 -8.93 -3.34 -15.42
N THR A 117 -7.81 -2.89 -15.97
CA THR A 117 -7.60 -1.47 -16.30
C THR A 117 -8.55 -0.99 -17.41
N GLU A 118 -8.79 -1.80 -18.44
CA GLU A 118 -9.75 -1.49 -19.50
C GLU A 118 -11.18 -1.39 -18.96
N LYS A 119 -11.53 -2.23 -17.98
CA LYS A 119 -12.86 -2.27 -17.40
C LYS A 119 -13.13 -1.13 -16.41
N TYR A 120 -12.17 -0.80 -15.55
CA TYR A 120 -12.35 0.10 -14.41
C TYR A 120 -11.61 1.44 -14.53
N GLY A 121 -10.76 1.56 -15.52
CA GLY A 121 -9.90 2.71 -15.71
C GLY A 121 -8.58 2.61 -14.96
N LYS A 122 -7.55 3.24 -15.51
CA LYS A 122 -6.18 3.23 -14.98
C LYS A 122 -6.10 3.74 -13.53
N GLN A 123 -6.92 4.72 -13.17
CA GLN A 123 -6.99 5.31 -11.83
C GLN A 123 -7.47 4.32 -10.75
N ALA A 124 -8.16 3.25 -11.14
CA ALA A 124 -8.65 2.22 -10.24
C ALA A 124 -7.64 1.06 -10.01
N VAL A 125 -6.46 1.15 -10.64
CA VAL A 125 -5.45 0.08 -10.59
C VAL A 125 -4.12 0.63 -10.09
N LEU A 126 -3.57 0.00 -9.03
CA LEU A 126 -2.25 0.31 -8.49
C LEU A 126 -1.29 -0.85 -8.73
N GLY A 127 -0.05 -0.52 -9.08
CA GLY A 127 1.06 -1.45 -9.05
C GLY A 127 1.73 -1.46 -7.67
N VAL A 128 2.17 -2.63 -7.21
CA VAL A 128 2.97 -2.76 -5.98
C VAL A 128 4.31 -3.41 -6.32
N LEU A 129 5.36 -2.63 -6.19
CA LEU A 129 6.73 -3.00 -6.50
C LEU A 129 7.50 -3.19 -5.19
N ASN A 130 7.65 -4.46 -4.79
CA ASN A 130 8.46 -4.81 -3.62
C ASN A 130 9.90 -4.99 -4.08
N TYR A 131 10.82 -4.15 -3.65
CA TYR A 131 12.21 -4.22 -4.08
C TYR A 131 13.19 -4.53 -2.94
N SER A 132 14.32 -5.08 -3.31
CA SER A 132 15.40 -5.50 -2.42
C SER A 132 16.75 -5.34 -3.11
N PHE A 133 17.79 -5.01 -2.35
CA PHE A 133 19.18 -5.02 -2.81
C PHE A 133 19.93 -6.32 -2.45
N GLN A 134 19.27 -7.27 -1.78
CA GLN A 134 19.93 -8.48 -1.33
C GLN A 134 19.98 -9.54 -2.42
N GLY A 135 21.17 -10.05 -2.68
CA GLY A 135 21.42 -11.27 -3.46
C GLY A 135 21.40 -11.13 -4.98
N LEU A 136 21.44 -9.90 -5.52
CA LEU A 136 21.60 -9.63 -6.96
C LEU A 136 22.47 -8.40 -7.18
N GLU A 137 23.11 -8.30 -8.35
CA GLU A 137 23.77 -7.06 -8.75
C GLU A 137 22.72 -6.00 -9.07
N GLY A 138 22.52 -5.04 -8.16
CA GLY A 138 21.54 -3.98 -8.27
C GLY A 138 20.17 -4.30 -7.65
N PRO A 139 19.20 -3.38 -7.79
CA PRO A 139 17.88 -3.54 -7.21
C PRO A 139 17.09 -4.64 -7.91
N ALA A 140 16.49 -5.52 -7.10
CA ALA A 140 15.65 -6.61 -7.58
C ALA A 140 14.21 -6.44 -7.10
N VAL A 141 13.26 -6.64 -8.00
CA VAL A 141 11.86 -6.78 -7.63
C VAL A 141 11.61 -8.20 -7.12
N ARG A 142 10.97 -8.31 -5.96
CA ARG A 142 10.61 -9.59 -5.34
C ARG A 142 9.11 -9.82 -5.45
N TYR A 143 8.73 -10.95 -5.97
CA TYR A 143 7.33 -11.36 -6.09
C TYR A 143 7.17 -12.88 -6.03
N ARG A 144 5.93 -13.36 -6.00
CA ARG A 144 5.65 -14.80 -6.02
C ARG A 144 5.29 -15.26 -7.42
N ARG A 145 5.94 -16.36 -7.83
CA ARG A 145 5.62 -17.13 -9.04
C ARG A 145 5.52 -18.60 -8.64
N ASP A 146 4.39 -19.24 -8.95
CA ASP A 146 4.14 -20.68 -8.66
C ASP A 146 4.41 -21.08 -7.18
N GLY A 147 4.06 -20.19 -6.25
CA GLY A 147 4.23 -20.39 -4.82
C GLY A 147 5.63 -20.09 -4.28
N ALA A 148 6.65 -19.94 -5.12
CA ALA A 148 8.01 -19.55 -4.75
C ALA A 148 8.19 -18.03 -4.75
N VAL A 149 9.09 -17.51 -3.92
CA VAL A 149 9.56 -16.14 -4.01
C VAL A 149 10.67 -16.07 -5.05
N VAL A 150 10.48 -15.28 -6.08
CA VAL A 150 11.50 -15.01 -7.10
C VAL A 150 11.97 -13.56 -6.98
N GLY A 151 13.21 -13.31 -7.41
CA GLY A 151 13.77 -11.97 -7.54
C GLY A 151 14.28 -11.78 -8.95
N GLU A 152 13.87 -10.72 -9.59
CA GLU A 152 14.34 -10.36 -10.93
C GLU A 152 14.97 -8.97 -10.88
N ASN A 153 16.09 -8.79 -11.57
CA ASN A 153 16.72 -7.48 -11.68
C ASN A 153 15.71 -6.48 -12.27
N MET A 154 15.57 -5.33 -11.64
CA MET A 154 14.60 -4.31 -12.06
C MET A 154 14.81 -3.88 -13.52
N ALA A 155 16.05 -3.78 -13.98
CA ALA A 155 16.38 -3.40 -15.34
C ALA A 155 15.92 -4.42 -16.40
N SER A 156 15.61 -5.67 -16.02
CA SER A 156 15.09 -6.69 -16.93
C SER A 156 13.56 -6.74 -17.02
N LEU A 157 12.87 -5.96 -16.21
CA LEU A 157 11.40 -5.94 -16.17
C LEU A 157 10.81 -4.98 -17.20
N PRO A 158 9.63 -5.27 -17.78
CA PRO A 158 8.95 -4.38 -18.73
C PRO A 158 8.23 -3.23 -17.99
N LEU A 159 9.01 -2.36 -17.34
CA LEU A 159 8.49 -1.28 -16.48
C LEU A 159 7.62 -0.29 -17.25
N ALA A 160 7.97 0.04 -18.48
CA ALA A 160 7.18 0.95 -19.33
C ALA A 160 5.79 0.37 -19.66
N GLU A 161 5.71 -0.95 -19.95
CA GLU A 161 4.44 -1.63 -20.20
C GLU A 161 3.57 -1.67 -18.94
N MET A 162 4.19 -1.95 -17.80
CA MET A 162 3.52 -1.92 -16.50
C MET A 162 2.99 -0.50 -16.21
N ALA A 163 3.82 0.53 -16.42
CA ALA A 163 3.44 1.92 -16.21
C ALA A 163 2.27 2.37 -17.12
N ALA A 164 2.09 1.75 -18.28
CA ALA A 164 0.94 2.01 -19.15
C ALA A 164 -0.38 1.49 -18.57
N THR A 165 -0.35 0.48 -17.70
CA THR A 165 -1.56 -0.19 -17.17
C THR A 165 -1.97 0.26 -15.77
N VAL A 166 -1.09 0.80 -14.95
CA VAL A 166 -1.41 1.23 -13.59
C VAL A 166 -1.48 2.75 -13.46
N GLY A 167 -2.34 3.27 -12.59
CA GLY A 167 -2.49 4.71 -12.35
C GLY A 167 -1.52 5.27 -11.33
N GLU A 168 -1.01 4.43 -10.43
CA GLU A 168 -0.10 4.79 -9.35
C GLU A 168 0.76 3.59 -8.95
N LEU A 169 1.95 3.82 -8.44
CA LEU A 169 2.89 2.78 -8.07
C LEU A 169 3.26 2.86 -6.59
N VAL A 170 2.97 1.80 -5.84
CA VAL A 170 3.50 1.61 -4.48
C VAL A 170 4.90 1.00 -4.60
N VAL A 171 5.89 1.73 -4.11
CA VAL A 171 7.29 1.30 -4.06
C VAL A 171 7.64 0.94 -2.63
N GLN A 172 7.80 -0.36 -2.37
CA GLN A 172 8.01 -0.90 -1.03
C GLN A 172 9.43 -1.44 -0.87
N SER A 173 10.21 -0.84 0.04
CA SER A 173 11.52 -1.36 0.43
C SER A 173 11.36 -2.53 1.40
N ILE A 174 11.81 -3.73 0.98
CA ILE A 174 11.75 -4.94 1.80
C ILE A 174 12.68 -4.83 3.01
N GLU A 175 13.87 -4.26 2.84
CA GLU A 175 14.84 -4.09 3.92
C GLU A 175 14.36 -3.12 4.99
N ARG A 176 13.51 -2.16 4.63
CA ARG A 176 12.96 -1.16 5.56
C ARG A 176 11.62 -1.57 6.15
N ASP A 177 10.96 -2.59 5.58
CA ASP A 177 9.65 -3.05 6.05
C ASP A 177 9.67 -3.38 7.55
N GLY A 178 8.85 -2.69 8.34
CA GLY A 178 8.70 -2.86 9.78
C GLY A 178 9.90 -2.46 10.64
N THR A 179 10.94 -1.83 10.09
CA THR A 179 12.15 -1.46 10.85
C THR A 179 12.03 -0.13 11.58
N GLY A 180 11.17 0.78 11.13
CA GLY A 180 11.06 2.12 11.68
C GLY A 180 12.25 3.06 11.39
N GLN A 181 13.09 2.73 10.41
CA GLN A 181 14.33 3.46 10.10
C GLN A 181 14.20 4.50 8.97
N GLY A 182 12.99 4.82 8.56
CA GLY A 182 12.71 5.69 7.43
C GLY A 182 12.75 4.97 6.08
N PHE A 183 12.08 5.56 5.08
CA PHE A 183 12.15 5.11 3.69
C PHE A 183 13.46 5.61 3.08
N PRO A 184 14.18 4.79 2.28
CA PRO A 184 15.45 5.19 1.67
C PRO A 184 15.20 6.12 0.46
N THR A 185 15.04 7.41 0.70
CA THR A 185 14.74 8.42 -0.32
C THR A 185 15.85 8.61 -1.35
N ASP A 186 17.09 8.28 -1.00
CA ASP A 186 18.25 8.24 -1.89
C ASP A 186 18.14 7.20 -3.00
N GLN A 187 17.29 6.19 -2.82
CA GLN A 187 17.06 5.13 -3.80
C GLN A 187 15.98 5.47 -4.84
N LEU A 188 15.25 6.57 -4.67
CA LEU A 188 14.16 6.95 -5.58
C LEU A 188 14.64 7.16 -7.02
N GLY A 189 15.86 7.65 -7.24
CA GLY A 189 16.45 7.81 -8.57
C GLY A 189 16.57 6.52 -9.39
N LEU A 190 16.54 5.35 -8.73
CA LEU A 190 16.54 4.04 -9.41
C LEU A 190 15.23 3.78 -10.19
N PHE A 191 14.21 4.52 -9.87
CA PHE A 191 12.89 4.39 -10.46
C PHE A 191 12.57 5.51 -11.46
N SER A 192 13.57 6.27 -11.89
CA SER A 192 13.41 7.43 -12.78
C SER A 192 12.73 7.11 -14.11
N GLU A 193 12.85 5.88 -14.62
CA GLU A 193 12.12 5.41 -15.81
C GLU A 193 10.60 5.34 -15.60
N LEU A 194 10.15 5.34 -14.35
CA LEU A 194 8.75 5.35 -13.96
C LEU A 194 8.29 6.75 -13.48
N SER A 195 9.08 7.79 -13.73
CA SER A 195 8.88 9.14 -13.20
C SER A 195 7.51 9.76 -13.51
N ASP A 196 6.88 9.36 -14.61
CA ASP A 196 5.55 9.84 -15.00
C ASP A 196 4.41 9.28 -14.14
N LEU A 197 4.67 8.22 -13.36
CA LEU A 197 3.68 7.66 -12.45
C LEU A 197 3.72 8.37 -11.10
N PRO A 198 2.55 8.62 -10.48
CA PRO A 198 2.51 8.98 -9.06
C PRO A 198 3.06 7.84 -8.19
N TRP A 199 3.86 8.18 -7.19
CA TRP A 199 4.54 7.23 -6.33
C TRP A 199 4.02 7.25 -4.90
N VAL A 200 3.83 6.07 -4.35
CA VAL A 200 3.56 5.83 -2.93
C VAL A 200 4.78 5.15 -2.34
N ALA A 201 5.46 5.83 -1.43
CA ALA A 201 6.58 5.24 -0.70
C ALA A 201 6.08 4.34 0.43
N ALA A 202 6.62 3.12 0.55
CA ALA A 202 6.25 2.16 1.58
C ALA A 202 7.47 1.48 2.20
N GLY A 203 7.39 1.19 3.51
CA GLY A 203 8.46 0.55 4.27
C GLY A 203 9.34 1.53 5.04
N GLY A 204 9.48 1.31 6.35
CA GLY A 204 10.38 2.04 7.23
C GLY A 204 9.78 3.20 8.02
N PHE A 205 8.55 3.58 7.79
CA PHE A 205 7.94 4.71 8.50
C PHE A 205 7.65 4.37 9.97
N GLY A 206 8.53 4.79 10.88
CA GLY A 206 8.42 4.55 12.32
C GLY A 206 8.42 5.83 13.17
N ALA A 207 8.58 7.02 12.55
CA ALA A 207 8.55 8.30 13.22
C ALA A 207 7.91 9.39 12.33
N PRO A 208 7.31 10.45 12.90
CA PRO A 208 6.67 11.52 12.14
C PRO A 208 7.57 12.19 11.11
N HIS A 209 8.84 12.44 11.43
CA HIS A 209 9.78 13.04 10.52
C HIS A 209 10.08 12.18 9.29
N HIS A 210 10.06 10.84 9.39
CA HIS A 210 10.23 9.97 8.23
C HIS A 210 9.13 10.20 7.17
N VAL A 211 7.90 10.44 7.61
CA VAL A 211 6.78 10.77 6.71
C VAL A 211 6.99 12.12 6.06
N ALA A 212 7.38 13.13 6.87
CA ALA A 212 7.61 14.47 6.39
C ALA A 212 8.76 14.53 5.38
N GLU A 213 9.88 13.84 5.63
CA GLU A 213 11.03 13.74 4.72
C GLU A 213 10.64 13.08 3.39
N ALA A 214 9.94 11.95 3.42
CA ALA A 214 9.52 11.28 2.20
C ALA A 214 8.55 12.14 1.39
N LEU A 215 7.55 12.76 2.05
CA LEU A 215 6.61 13.67 1.39
C LEU A 215 7.25 14.99 0.93
N GLY A 216 8.38 15.40 1.52
CA GLY A 216 9.19 16.53 1.05
C GLY A 216 9.82 16.29 -0.33
N ASN A 217 10.04 15.03 -0.70
CA ASN A 217 10.54 14.69 -2.03
C ASN A 217 9.47 14.96 -3.10
N GLY A 218 9.86 15.63 -4.19
CA GLY A 218 8.96 16.05 -5.27
C GLY A 218 8.25 14.90 -6.00
N GLU A 219 8.89 13.74 -6.08
CA GLU A 219 8.40 12.56 -6.80
C GLU A 219 7.39 11.75 -5.98
N VAL A 220 7.53 11.72 -4.64
CA VAL A 220 6.63 10.99 -3.75
C VAL A 220 5.29 11.71 -3.63
N ARG A 221 4.20 11.05 -3.98
CA ARG A 221 2.82 11.56 -3.90
C ARG A 221 2.07 11.10 -2.66
N ALA A 222 2.49 9.98 -2.10
CA ALA A 222 1.91 9.47 -0.86
C ALA A 222 2.93 8.64 -0.08
N VAL A 223 2.67 8.45 1.21
CA VAL A 223 3.35 7.47 2.05
C VAL A 223 2.35 6.45 2.53
N LEU A 224 2.77 5.17 2.55
CA LEU A 224 2.00 4.07 3.10
C LEU A 224 2.71 3.52 4.33
N THR A 225 2.04 3.56 5.47
CA THR A 225 2.55 3.04 6.74
C THR A 225 1.62 1.98 7.31
N SER A 226 2.19 0.84 7.69
CA SER A 226 1.46 -0.32 8.24
C SER A 226 1.94 -0.68 9.64
N ASN A 227 2.79 0.14 10.26
CA ASN A 227 3.49 -0.21 11.49
C ASN A 227 3.40 0.91 12.53
N LEU A 228 4.39 0.99 13.40
CA LEU A 228 4.50 1.76 14.66
C LEU A 228 3.79 3.12 14.67
N LEU A 229 3.84 3.90 13.61
CA LEU A 229 3.16 5.20 13.53
C LEU A 229 1.65 5.10 13.70
N ALA A 230 1.03 4.03 13.17
CA ALA A 230 -0.41 3.82 13.29
C ALA A 230 -0.81 3.30 14.70
N PHE A 231 0.16 2.76 15.44
CA PHE A 231 -0.09 2.06 16.69
C PHE A 231 0.41 2.82 17.95
N VAL A 232 1.08 3.94 17.80
CA VAL A 232 1.62 4.73 18.91
C VAL A 232 0.85 6.05 19.03
N GLY A 233 -0.28 6.01 19.74
CA GLY A 233 -1.03 7.20 20.17
C GLY A 233 -1.35 8.18 19.04
N THR A 234 -0.75 9.36 19.05
CA THR A 234 -0.96 10.44 18.05
C THR A 234 0.04 10.42 16.89
N GLY A 235 0.70 9.29 16.62
CA GLY A 235 1.79 9.21 15.64
C GLY A 235 1.41 9.72 14.23
N LEU A 236 0.22 9.40 13.74
CA LEU A 236 -0.26 9.87 12.43
C LEU A 236 -0.62 11.36 12.44
N GLU A 237 -1.20 11.87 13.52
CA GLU A 237 -1.45 13.29 13.71
C GLU A 237 -0.15 14.09 13.71
N LEU A 238 0.84 13.66 14.49
CA LEU A 238 2.18 14.25 14.51
C LEU A 238 2.88 14.17 13.14
N ALA A 239 2.67 13.10 12.40
CA ALA A 239 3.21 12.97 11.05
C ALA A 239 2.59 13.99 10.08
N ARG A 240 1.26 14.22 10.17
CA ARG A 240 0.59 15.27 9.38
C ARG A 240 1.10 16.65 9.75
N THR A 241 1.23 16.94 11.03
CA THR A 241 1.77 18.21 11.54
C THR A 241 3.20 18.43 11.02
N ALA A 242 4.09 17.46 11.19
CA ALA A 242 5.47 17.56 10.72
C ALA A 242 5.58 17.79 9.20
N ALA A 243 4.74 17.13 8.41
CA ALA A 243 4.69 17.34 6.97
C ALA A 243 4.16 18.74 6.61
N SER A 244 3.15 19.22 7.34
CA SER A 244 2.60 20.58 7.16
C SER A 244 3.63 21.65 7.50
N ASP A 245 4.41 21.47 8.56
CA ASP A 245 5.46 22.38 9.00
C ASP A 245 6.59 22.51 7.97
N LEU A 246 6.83 21.47 7.18
CA LEU A 246 7.73 21.48 6.03
C LEU A 246 7.10 22.07 4.76
N GLY A 247 5.88 22.60 4.84
CA GLY A 247 5.17 23.19 3.70
C GLY A 247 4.61 22.14 2.71
N VAL A 248 4.50 20.88 3.10
CA VAL A 248 3.91 19.85 2.26
C VAL A 248 2.40 20.08 2.14
N GLY A 249 1.91 20.24 0.90
CA GLY A 249 0.48 20.39 0.62
C GLY A 249 -0.27 19.05 0.78
N LEU A 250 -0.73 18.76 1.99
CA LEU A 250 -1.56 17.59 2.30
C LEU A 250 -3.03 17.82 1.91
N ALA A 251 -3.76 16.73 1.70
CA ALA A 251 -5.21 16.77 1.58
C ALA A 251 -5.83 17.37 2.85
N ARG A 252 -6.81 18.25 2.68
CA ARG A 252 -7.58 18.84 3.78
C ARG A 252 -8.98 18.28 3.74
N TRP A 253 -9.41 17.81 4.88
CA TRP A 253 -10.81 17.44 5.10
C TRP A 253 -11.49 18.64 5.76
N ASP A 254 -12.47 19.25 5.11
CA ASP A 254 -13.30 20.24 5.75
C ASP A 254 -14.09 19.53 6.86
N GLN A 255 -13.82 19.89 8.10
CA GLN A 255 -14.69 19.49 9.19
C GLN A 255 -16.01 20.21 8.94
N PHE A 256 -17.02 19.49 8.48
CA PHE A 256 -18.38 20.00 8.53
C PHE A 256 -18.69 20.24 10.01
N SER A 257 -18.69 21.52 10.39
CA SER A 257 -19.18 21.95 11.69
C SER A 257 -20.62 21.48 11.83
N ALA A 258 -20.85 20.55 12.76
CA ALA A 258 -22.19 20.11 13.10
C ALA A 258 -22.95 21.22 13.87
#